data_0e6f1d396b31e7972d062fda191a0c9e
#
_entry.id   0e6f1d396b31e7972d062fda191a0c9e
#
_cell.length_a   1.000
_cell.length_b   1.000
_cell.length_c   1.000
_cell.angle_alpha   90.00
_cell.angle_beta   90.00
_cell.angle_gamma   90.00
#
_symmetry.space_group_name_H-M   'P 1'
#
loop_
_entity.id
_entity.type
_entity.pdbx_description
1 polymer ?
#
loop_
_entity_poly.entity_id
_entity_poly.type
_entity_poly.pdbx_seq_one_letter_code
_entity_poly.pdbx_strand_id
1 'polypeptide(L)'
;MEITPIGSRGVLFTFFYLQDTGFGVTTNVYVINAENYVFVCDTFLGPESMKEVKRYIEMNFRNKPIIVFNSHYDWDHIWGNCTFGSSLILSHETCRDNIIEKAEQELKFYSEYRMGEVKIISPTNTFTDELTFYKEGVKFFYSPGHTSGSASCVDLIDRILFAGDNLEEPIPYLQDKDIKSYQRTLKKYLRLKVTTVIPGHGEISDKSLIKDNLNYLSSLINNQAEEYLASKYKKTHLENLRLLGKL
;
A
#
# COMPACT_ATOMS: atom_id res chain seq x y z
N MET A 1 3.67 1.44 -17.46
CA MET A 1 3.89 0.47 -16.37
C MET A 1 5.25 -0.16 -16.56
N GLU A 2 6.03 -0.28 -15.51
CA GLU A 2 7.30 -1.00 -15.44
C GLU A 2 7.12 -2.32 -14.68
N ILE A 3 7.91 -3.33 -15.08
CA ILE A 3 7.87 -4.66 -14.44
C ILE A 3 9.28 -4.98 -13.96
N THR A 4 9.48 -5.01 -12.65
CA THR A 4 10.79 -5.20 -12.03
C THR A 4 10.80 -6.49 -11.20
N PRO A 5 11.57 -7.53 -11.59
CA PRO A 5 11.81 -8.67 -10.71
C PRO A 5 12.50 -8.22 -9.42
N ILE A 6 12.05 -8.73 -8.28
CA ILE A 6 12.57 -8.36 -6.96
C ILE A 6 12.72 -9.59 -6.08
N GLY A 7 13.89 -9.77 -5.46
CA GLY A 7 14.20 -10.98 -4.72
C GLY A 7 14.28 -12.22 -5.62
N SER A 8 13.94 -13.36 -5.10
CA SER A 8 13.98 -14.65 -5.80
C SER A 8 12.63 -15.04 -6.43
N ARG A 9 11.54 -14.43 -6.00
CA ARG A 9 10.16 -14.84 -6.34
C ARG A 9 9.16 -13.69 -6.46
N GLY A 10 9.60 -12.47 -6.23
CA GLY A 10 8.78 -11.27 -6.28
C GLY A 10 8.83 -10.59 -7.64
N VAL A 11 7.76 -9.87 -7.97
CA VAL A 11 7.69 -8.96 -9.12
C VAL A 11 6.96 -7.70 -8.70
N LEU A 12 7.56 -6.55 -8.95
CA LEU A 12 6.95 -5.26 -8.74
C LEU A 12 6.41 -4.72 -10.07
N PHE A 13 5.17 -4.28 -10.06
CA PHE A 13 4.53 -3.55 -11.15
C PHE A 13 4.37 -2.09 -10.69
N THR A 14 5.11 -1.18 -11.33
CA THR A 14 5.04 0.26 -11.05
C THR A 14 4.24 0.96 -12.14
N PHE A 15 3.14 1.57 -11.75
CA PHE A 15 2.24 2.31 -12.64
C PHE A 15 2.55 3.81 -12.59
N PHE A 16 2.64 4.46 -13.76
CA PHE A 16 3.01 5.88 -13.90
C PHE A 16 1.80 6.80 -14.18
N TYR A 17 0.59 6.24 -14.30
CA TYR A 17 -0.57 7.00 -14.77
C TYR A 17 -0.89 8.22 -13.88
N LEU A 18 -0.77 8.10 -12.57
CA LEU A 18 -1.02 9.21 -11.64
C LEU A 18 0.14 10.22 -11.56
N GLN A 19 1.32 9.90 -12.12
CA GLN A 19 2.50 10.77 -12.09
C GLN A 19 2.28 12.08 -12.86
N ASP A 20 1.56 12.01 -13.98
CA ASP A 20 1.26 13.16 -14.84
C ASP A 20 -0.04 13.88 -14.43
N THR A 21 -0.58 13.57 -13.26
CA THR A 21 -1.78 14.19 -12.71
C THR A 21 -1.45 15.11 -11.53
N GLY A 22 -2.48 15.71 -10.92
CA GLY A 22 -2.34 16.52 -9.70
C GLY A 22 -1.80 15.77 -8.47
N PHE A 23 -1.76 14.42 -8.52
CA PHE A 23 -1.18 13.57 -7.47
C PHE A 23 0.35 13.52 -7.59
N GLY A 24 0.91 13.40 -8.80
CA GLY A 24 2.36 13.40 -9.04
C GLY A 24 3.07 12.15 -8.50
N VAL A 25 2.37 11.01 -8.40
CA VAL A 25 2.87 9.76 -7.79
C VAL A 25 2.82 8.59 -8.77
N THR A 26 3.71 7.63 -8.58
CA THR A 26 3.59 6.27 -9.14
C THR A 26 2.83 5.40 -8.15
N THR A 27 2.21 4.30 -8.58
CA THR A 27 1.57 3.33 -7.67
C THR A 27 2.17 1.95 -7.89
N ASN A 28 2.46 1.25 -6.81
CA ASN A 28 3.12 -0.04 -6.79
C ASN A 28 2.14 -1.17 -6.48
N VAL A 29 2.20 -2.23 -7.28
CA VAL A 29 1.55 -3.51 -7.03
C VAL A 29 2.64 -4.57 -6.89
N TYR A 30 2.75 -5.20 -5.73
CA TYR A 30 3.76 -6.22 -5.47
C TYR A 30 3.17 -7.62 -5.56
N VAL A 31 3.75 -8.47 -6.40
CA VAL A 31 3.30 -9.85 -6.62
C VAL A 31 4.35 -10.83 -6.11
N ILE A 32 3.94 -11.81 -5.31
CA ILE A 32 4.79 -12.87 -4.75
C ILE A 32 4.37 -14.22 -5.33
N ASN A 33 5.25 -14.86 -6.09
CA ASN A 33 5.07 -16.23 -6.59
C ASN A 33 5.51 -17.24 -5.53
N ALA A 34 4.64 -17.55 -4.57
CA ALA A 34 4.93 -18.50 -3.50
C ALA A 34 4.72 -19.96 -3.97
N GLU A 35 4.89 -20.94 -3.09
CA GLU A 35 4.85 -22.37 -3.46
C GLU A 35 3.49 -22.79 -4.03
N ASN A 36 2.41 -22.52 -3.30
CA ASN A 36 1.05 -22.96 -3.65
C ASN A 36 0.13 -21.83 -4.08
N TYR A 37 0.49 -20.56 -3.82
CA TYR A 37 -0.31 -19.37 -4.10
C TYR A 37 0.50 -18.31 -4.82
N VAL A 38 -0.21 -17.42 -5.50
CA VAL A 38 0.32 -16.12 -5.92
C VAL A 38 -0.36 -15.06 -5.05
N PHE A 39 0.42 -14.24 -4.35
CA PHE A 39 -0.11 -13.11 -3.59
C PHE A 39 0.04 -11.84 -4.43
N VAL A 40 -1.02 -11.03 -4.49
CA VAL A 40 -1.06 -9.72 -5.15
C VAL A 40 -1.32 -8.68 -4.08
N CYS A 41 -0.32 -7.88 -3.75
CA CYS A 41 -0.41 -6.82 -2.76
C CYS A 41 -0.85 -5.52 -3.44
N ASP A 42 -2.03 -5.07 -3.11
CA ASP A 42 -2.83 -4.00 -3.70
C ASP A 42 -3.20 -4.24 -5.17
N THR A 43 -4.13 -3.41 -5.64
CA THR A 43 -4.60 -3.40 -7.03
C THR A 43 -4.75 -1.94 -7.46
N PHE A 44 -4.49 -1.66 -8.73
CA PHE A 44 -4.49 -0.28 -9.19
C PHE A 44 -5.91 0.18 -9.63
N LEU A 45 -6.03 1.14 -10.51
CA LEU A 45 -7.19 1.96 -10.87
C LEU A 45 -8.34 1.24 -11.58
N GLY A 46 -8.31 -0.08 -11.64
CA GLY A 46 -9.44 -0.83 -12.23
C GLY A 46 -9.02 -1.97 -13.14
N PRO A 47 -10.00 -2.61 -13.82
CA PRO A 47 -9.75 -3.86 -14.52
C PRO A 47 -8.79 -3.74 -15.70
N GLU A 48 -8.74 -2.60 -16.39
CA GLU A 48 -7.82 -2.43 -17.51
C GLU A 48 -6.37 -2.34 -17.04
N SER A 49 -6.10 -1.65 -15.94
CA SER A 49 -4.75 -1.57 -15.38
C SER A 49 -4.27 -2.94 -14.85
N MET A 50 -5.14 -3.69 -14.20
CA MET A 50 -4.78 -4.99 -13.62
C MET A 50 -4.78 -6.15 -14.60
N LYS A 51 -5.32 -5.96 -15.81
CA LYS A 51 -5.33 -6.97 -16.86
C LYS A 51 -3.92 -7.46 -17.23
N GLU A 52 -2.97 -6.55 -17.32
CA GLU A 52 -1.57 -6.90 -17.63
C GLU A 52 -0.89 -7.63 -16.48
N VAL A 53 -1.17 -7.25 -15.22
CA VAL A 53 -0.66 -7.97 -14.04
C VAL A 53 -1.21 -9.41 -14.04
N LYS A 54 -2.52 -9.56 -14.25
CA LYS A 54 -3.17 -10.88 -14.32
C LYS A 54 -2.59 -11.73 -15.44
N ARG A 55 -2.42 -11.16 -16.64
CA ARG A 55 -1.81 -11.84 -17.78
C ARG A 55 -0.39 -12.29 -17.48
N TYR A 56 0.42 -11.44 -16.84
CA TYR A 56 1.78 -11.80 -16.43
C TYR A 56 1.78 -12.99 -15.49
N ILE A 57 0.90 -13.00 -14.49
CA ILE A 57 0.73 -14.12 -13.53
C ILE A 57 0.38 -15.40 -14.27
N GLU A 58 -0.63 -15.37 -15.16
CA GLU A 58 -1.09 -16.53 -15.93
C GLU A 58 0.02 -17.11 -16.84
N MET A 59 0.84 -16.27 -17.42
CA MET A 59 1.92 -16.70 -18.32
C MET A 59 3.16 -17.23 -17.60
N ASN A 60 3.48 -16.70 -16.42
CA ASN A 60 4.78 -16.96 -15.76
C ASN A 60 4.67 -17.81 -14.50
N PHE A 61 3.50 -17.81 -13.84
CA PHE A 61 3.35 -18.48 -12.55
C PHE A 61 2.31 -19.58 -12.64
N ARG A 62 2.61 -20.74 -13.08
CA ARG A 62 1.73 -21.91 -13.20
C ARG A 62 0.33 -21.65 -12.61
N ASN A 63 -0.71 -22.37 -12.96
CA ASN A 63 -2.10 -22.17 -12.51
C ASN A 63 -2.27 -22.29 -10.98
N LYS A 64 -1.70 -21.34 -10.22
CA LYS A 64 -1.84 -21.27 -8.76
C LYS A 64 -3.01 -20.37 -8.40
N PRO A 65 -3.74 -20.67 -7.31
CA PRO A 65 -4.74 -19.75 -6.79
C PRO A 65 -4.13 -18.40 -6.44
N ILE A 66 -4.84 -17.31 -6.76
CA ILE A 66 -4.44 -15.95 -6.44
C ILE A 66 -5.10 -15.54 -5.12
N ILE A 67 -4.33 -14.90 -4.25
CA ILE A 67 -4.81 -14.19 -3.06
C ILE A 67 -4.45 -12.73 -3.23
N VAL A 68 -5.45 -11.86 -3.26
CA VAL A 68 -5.26 -10.41 -3.26
C VAL A 68 -5.20 -9.94 -1.81
N PHE A 69 -4.30 -9.03 -1.51
CA PHE A 69 -4.19 -8.36 -0.22
C PHE A 69 -4.34 -6.85 -0.44
N ASN A 70 -5.31 -6.21 0.23
CA ASN A 70 -5.41 -4.76 0.25
C ASN A 70 -4.73 -4.22 1.51
N SER A 71 -3.73 -3.36 1.31
CA SER A 71 -2.99 -2.70 2.39
C SER A 71 -3.85 -1.69 3.14
N HIS A 72 -4.71 -0.95 2.43
CA HIS A 72 -5.66 0.01 2.97
C HIS A 72 -6.82 0.21 1.99
N TYR A 73 -7.72 1.17 2.25
CA TYR A 73 -8.99 1.29 1.53
C TYR A 73 -8.99 2.26 0.36
N ASP A 74 -7.92 3.03 0.12
CA ASP A 74 -7.90 4.10 -0.86
C ASP A 74 -8.11 3.57 -2.30
N TRP A 75 -8.78 4.37 -3.07
CA TRP A 75 -9.29 4.06 -4.40
C TRP A 75 -8.23 3.53 -5.38
N ASP A 76 -7.02 4.04 -5.33
CA ASP A 76 -5.90 3.65 -6.19
C ASP A 76 -5.13 2.41 -5.69
N HIS A 77 -5.65 1.76 -4.63
CA HIS A 77 -5.16 0.48 -4.09
C HIS A 77 -6.18 -0.65 -4.14
N ILE A 78 -7.48 -0.35 -4.47
CA ILE A 78 -8.55 -1.34 -4.39
C ILE A 78 -9.40 -1.50 -5.65
N TRP A 79 -9.41 -0.51 -6.55
CA TRP A 79 -10.34 -0.54 -7.70
C TRP A 79 -10.08 -1.69 -8.66
N GLY A 80 -8.86 -2.20 -8.73
CA GLY A 80 -8.50 -3.38 -9.51
C GLY A 80 -8.94 -4.71 -8.90
N ASN A 81 -9.51 -4.72 -7.67
CA ASN A 81 -10.03 -5.94 -7.04
C ASN A 81 -11.00 -6.70 -7.95
N CYS A 82 -11.81 -5.98 -8.75
CA CYS A 82 -12.78 -6.56 -9.65
C CYS A 82 -12.15 -7.45 -10.76
N THR A 83 -10.87 -7.28 -11.07
CA THR A 83 -10.13 -8.16 -11.99
C THR A 83 -9.93 -9.56 -11.41
N PHE A 84 -9.93 -9.65 -10.08
CA PHE A 84 -9.68 -10.87 -9.30
C PHE A 84 -10.91 -11.33 -8.53
N GLY A 85 -12.12 -10.98 -8.98
CA GLY A 85 -13.36 -11.17 -8.23
C GLY A 85 -13.71 -12.63 -7.86
N SER A 86 -13.06 -13.64 -8.49
CA SER A 86 -13.16 -15.05 -8.10
C SER A 86 -12.07 -15.50 -7.11
N SER A 87 -11.12 -14.62 -6.78
CA SER A 87 -10.02 -14.87 -5.86
C SER A 87 -10.42 -14.51 -4.43
N LEU A 88 -9.69 -15.07 -3.46
CA LEU A 88 -9.76 -14.61 -2.09
C LEU A 88 -9.15 -13.21 -2.00
N ILE A 89 -9.88 -12.25 -1.45
CA ILE A 89 -9.38 -10.91 -1.16
C ILE A 89 -9.27 -10.76 0.35
N LEU A 90 -8.10 -10.37 0.82
CA LEU A 90 -7.70 -10.29 2.21
C LEU A 90 -7.37 -8.85 2.61
N SER A 91 -7.79 -8.42 3.79
CA SER A 91 -7.38 -7.14 4.39
C SER A 91 -7.46 -7.19 5.92
N HIS A 92 -7.01 -6.12 6.58
CA HIS A 92 -7.43 -5.88 7.95
C HIS A 92 -8.95 -5.60 8.01
N GLU A 93 -9.64 -6.00 9.10
CA GLU A 93 -11.09 -5.82 9.23
C GLU A 93 -11.54 -4.36 9.07
N THR A 94 -10.82 -3.42 9.70
CA THR A 94 -11.11 -1.98 9.57
C THR A 94 -10.92 -1.48 8.13
N CYS A 95 -9.97 -2.02 7.36
CA CYS A 95 -9.81 -1.70 5.95
C CYS A 95 -11.06 -2.11 5.17
N ARG A 96 -11.55 -3.36 5.35
CA ARG A 96 -12.80 -3.82 4.71
C ARG A 96 -13.98 -2.92 5.06
N ASP A 97 -14.12 -2.57 6.35
CA ASP A 97 -15.24 -1.76 6.82
C ASP A 97 -15.20 -0.35 6.19
N ASN A 98 -14.00 0.25 6.09
CA ASN A 98 -13.80 1.50 5.36
C ASN A 98 -14.12 1.39 3.86
N ILE A 99 -13.76 0.28 3.19
CA ILE A 99 -14.11 0.04 1.77
C ILE A 99 -15.64 0.02 1.63
N ILE A 100 -16.34 -0.69 2.50
CA ILE A 100 -17.81 -0.77 2.46
C ILE A 100 -18.45 0.61 2.66
N GLU A 101 -17.89 1.41 3.54
CA GLU A 101 -18.42 2.75 3.87
C GLU A 101 -18.12 3.80 2.81
N LYS A 102 -16.90 3.80 2.23
CA LYS A 102 -16.35 4.96 1.51
C LYS A 102 -16.13 4.73 0.01
N ALA A 103 -15.85 3.50 -0.42
CA ALA A 103 -15.34 3.25 -1.77
C ALA A 103 -16.30 3.69 -2.91
N GLU A 104 -17.62 3.58 -2.71
CA GLU A 104 -18.59 4.07 -3.69
C GLU A 104 -18.60 5.61 -3.82
N GLN A 105 -18.34 6.32 -2.73
CA GLN A 105 -18.19 7.78 -2.76
C GLN A 105 -16.89 8.18 -3.45
N GLU A 106 -15.79 7.50 -3.15
CA GLU A 106 -14.49 7.71 -3.81
C GLU A 106 -14.58 7.41 -5.31
N LEU A 107 -15.28 6.33 -5.69
CA LEU A 107 -15.48 5.97 -7.09
C LEU A 107 -16.22 7.07 -7.88
N LYS A 108 -17.13 7.79 -7.24
CA LYS A 108 -17.81 8.95 -7.85
C LYS A 108 -16.90 10.16 -7.90
N PHE A 109 -16.16 10.43 -6.81
CA PHE A 109 -15.34 11.62 -6.69
C PHE A 109 -14.12 11.58 -7.63
N TYR A 110 -13.42 10.42 -7.70
CA TYR A 110 -12.25 10.21 -8.54
C TYR A 110 -12.58 9.52 -9.87
N SER A 111 -13.83 9.61 -10.35
CA SER A 111 -14.33 8.86 -11.51
C SER A 111 -13.52 9.03 -12.79
N GLU A 112 -12.84 10.15 -12.95
CA GLU A 112 -11.97 10.44 -14.11
C GLU A 112 -10.71 9.58 -14.19
N TYR A 113 -10.27 8.99 -13.05
CA TYR A 113 -9.08 8.15 -12.99
C TYR A 113 -9.35 6.67 -13.21
N ARG A 114 -10.62 6.27 -13.39
CA ARG A 114 -10.99 4.86 -13.61
C ARG A 114 -10.35 4.29 -14.87
N MET A 115 -9.76 3.13 -14.73
CA MET A 115 -9.21 2.34 -15.84
C MET A 115 -10.12 1.14 -16.14
N GLY A 116 -11.17 1.39 -16.93
CA GLY A 116 -12.22 0.45 -17.26
C GLY A 116 -13.45 0.54 -16.36
N GLU A 117 -14.34 -0.45 -16.45
CA GLU A 117 -15.57 -0.52 -15.64
C GLU A 117 -15.24 -1.07 -14.25
N VAL A 118 -15.05 -0.17 -13.29
CA VAL A 118 -14.76 -0.53 -11.90
C VAL A 118 -16.03 -0.98 -11.19
N LYS A 119 -15.94 -2.14 -10.52
CA LYS A 119 -16.94 -2.63 -9.57
C LYS A 119 -16.27 -2.76 -8.22
N ILE A 120 -16.80 -2.12 -7.20
CA ILE A 120 -16.25 -2.22 -5.85
C ILE A 120 -16.42 -3.65 -5.35
N ILE A 121 -15.31 -4.32 -5.08
CA ILE A 121 -15.26 -5.66 -4.50
C ILE A 121 -14.54 -5.56 -3.16
N SER A 122 -15.30 -5.69 -2.09
CA SER A 122 -14.76 -5.69 -0.73
C SER A 122 -14.01 -6.98 -0.41
N PRO A 123 -13.02 -6.95 0.49
CA PRO A 123 -12.33 -8.13 0.98
C PRO A 123 -13.29 -9.18 1.52
N THR A 124 -13.09 -10.44 1.10
CA THR A 124 -13.90 -11.58 1.50
C THR A 124 -13.43 -12.17 2.83
N ASN A 125 -12.17 -11.99 3.16
CA ASN A 125 -11.56 -12.48 4.40
C ASN A 125 -10.79 -11.36 5.10
N THR A 126 -10.79 -11.39 6.42
CA THR A 126 -10.12 -10.38 7.23
C THR A 126 -9.30 -11.00 8.35
N PHE A 127 -8.37 -10.21 8.88
CA PHE A 127 -7.63 -10.49 10.11
C PHE A 127 -7.63 -9.24 11.01
N THR A 128 -7.36 -9.43 12.30
CA THR A 128 -7.28 -8.34 13.30
C THR A 128 -5.85 -7.96 13.62
N ASP A 129 -4.97 -8.93 13.89
CA ASP A 129 -3.59 -8.68 14.27
C ASP A 129 -2.61 -9.08 13.18
N GLU A 130 -2.55 -10.38 12.86
CA GLU A 130 -1.68 -10.92 11.83
C GLU A 130 -2.22 -12.24 11.26
N LEU A 131 -1.84 -12.54 10.03
CA LEU A 131 -2.10 -13.79 9.35
C LEU A 131 -0.82 -14.25 8.65
N THR A 132 -0.35 -15.45 8.97
CA THR A 132 0.88 -16.00 8.39
C THR A 132 0.59 -17.27 7.60
N PHE A 133 0.97 -17.26 6.34
CA PHE A 133 1.03 -18.43 5.47
C PHE A 133 2.43 -19.05 5.60
N TYR A 134 2.62 -19.90 6.64
CA TYR A 134 3.94 -20.42 7.01
C TYR A 134 4.66 -21.17 5.90
N LYS A 135 3.97 -22.04 5.15
CA LYS A 135 4.55 -22.76 4.00
C LYS A 135 4.97 -21.82 2.89
N GLU A 136 4.21 -20.74 2.70
CA GLU A 136 4.46 -19.75 1.66
C GLU A 136 5.54 -18.74 2.09
N GLY A 137 5.85 -18.65 3.38
CA GLY A 137 6.74 -17.64 3.92
C GLY A 137 6.21 -16.21 3.71
N VAL A 138 4.88 -16.02 3.77
CA VAL A 138 4.22 -14.70 3.60
C VAL A 138 3.42 -14.39 4.84
N LYS A 139 3.60 -13.18 5.36
CA LYS A 139 2.93 -12.68 6.55
C LYS A 139 2.25 -11.35 6.29
N PHE A 140 0.98 -11.24 6.64
CA PHE A 140 0.21 -10.01 6.70
C PHE A 140 0.03 -9.60 8.16
N PHE A 141 0.09 -8.30 8.47
CA PHE A 141 -0.09 -7.85 9.84
C PHE A 141 -0.64 -6.43 9.91
N TYR A 142 -1.41 -6.18 10.95
CA TYR A 142 -1.96 -4.87 11.26
C TYR A 142 -0.84 -3.86 11.54
N SER A 143 -0.93 -2.74 10.86
CA SER A 143 0.08 -1.67 10.88
C SER A 143 -0.58 -0.31 10.66
N PRO A 144 -1.40 0.15 11.64
CA PRO A 144 -2.10 1.43 11.50
C PRO A 144 -1.10 2.58 11.37
N GLY A 145 -1.40 3.51 10.48
CA GLY A 145 -0.51 4.63 10.19
C GLY A 145 -1.13 5.64 9.25
N HIS A 146 -0.95 5.47 7.95
CA HIS A 146 -1.59 6.28 6.92
C HIS A 146 -3.10 6.31 7.12
N THR A 147 -3.72 5.15 7.29
CA THR A 147 -5.10 5.00 7.76
C THR A 147 -5.17 4.13 9.01
N SER A 148 -6.29 4.21 9.75
CA SER A 148 -6.54 3.34 10.91
C SER A 148 -6.67 1.87 10.54
N GLY A 149 -7.01 1.56 9.28
CA GLY A 149 -7.16 0.20 8.76
C GLY A 149 -5.94 -0.33 8.00
N SER A 150 -4.83 0.41 7.96
CA SER A 150 -3.64 0.01 7.23
C SER A 150 -3.03 -1.28 7.76
N ALA A 151 -2.56 -2.11 6.83
CA ALA A 151 -1.87 -3.36 7.07
C ALA A 151 -0.72 -3.54 6.08
N SER A 152 0.23 -4.41 6.39
CA SER A 152 1.43 -4.61 5.58
C SER A 152 1.67 -6.08 5.30
N CYS A 153 2.42 -6.36 4.23
CA CYS A 153 2.86 -7.68 3.86
C CYS A 153 4.39 -7.82 4.03
N VAL A 154 4.83 -8.95 4.58
CA VAL A 154 6.26 -9.32 4.57
C VAL A 154 6.45 -10.62 3.82
N ASP A 155 7.27 -10.58 2.79
CA ASP A 155 7.90 -11.78 2.25
C ASP A 155 9.08 -12.16 3.17
N LEU A 156 8.89 -13.24 3.94
CA LEU A 156 9.87 -13.71 4.91
C LEU A 156 11.08 -14.41 4.26
N ILE A 157 10.91 -14.90 3.01
CA ILE A 157 11.98 -15.59 2.27
C ILE A 157 12.92 -14.54 1.66
N ASP A 158 12.37 -13.61 0.88
CA ASP A 158 13.18 -12.58 0.23
C ASP A 158 13.44 -11.35 1.13
N ARG A 159 12.85 -11.35 2.36
CA ARG A 159 13.04 -10.29 3.35
C ARG A 159 12.59 -8.93 2.83
N ILE A 160 11.43 -8.89 2.19
CA ILE A 160 10.82 -7.71 1.58
C ILE A 160 9.60 -7.29 2.40
N LEU A 161 9.50 -6.00 2.73
CA LEU A 161 8.32 -5.38 3.31
C LEU A 161 7.57 -4.61 2.22
N PHE A 162 6.33 -4.98 1.95
CA PHE A 162 5.37 -4.12 1.25
C PHE A 162 4.56 -3.36 2.31
N ALA A 163 4.74 -2.05 2.37
CA ALA A 163 4.19 -1.20 3.42
C ALA A 163 2.90 -0.49 3.03
N GLY A 164 2.51 -0.51 1.73
CA GLY A 164 1.50 0.40 1.22
C GLY A 164 1.90 1.85 1.53
N ASP A 165 0.92 2.71 1.75
CA ASP A 165 1.12 4.14 2.01
C ASP A 165 1.56 4.46 3.44
N ASN A 166 1.85 3.45 4.23
CA ASN A 166 2.56 3.65 5.50
C ASN A 166 4.00 4.13 5.33
N LEU A 167 4.52 4.09 4.11
CA LEU A 167 5.82 4.67 3.78
C LEU A 167 5.70 5.41 2.45
N GLU A 168 6.13 6.65 2.47
CA GLU A 168 6.14 7.52 1.30
C GLU A 168 7.41 8.37 1.27
N GLU A 169 7.90 8.63 0.07
CA GLU A 169 8.99 9.56 -0.15
C GLU A 169 8.41 10.89 -0.64
N PRO A 170 8.83 11.93 -0.04
CA PRO A 170 9.85 12.13 1.00
C PRO A 170 9.29 12.18 2.42
N ILE A 171 8.00 12.41 2.57
CA ILE A 171 7.28 12.47 3.84
C ILE A 171 5.92 11.79 3.66
N PRO A 172 5.42 11.08 4.68
CA PRO A 172 4.14 10.40 4.58
C PRO A 172 2.97 11.40 4.52
N TYR A 173 1.98 11.10 3.71
CA TYR A 173 0.67 11.74 3.75
C TYR A 173 -0.17 11.13 4.89
N LEU A 174 -0.79 11.97 5.70
CA LEU A 174 -1.58 11.53 6.85
C LEU A 174 -3.07 11.56 6.52
N GLN A 175 -3.76 10.48 6.77
CA GLN A 175 -5.23 10.42 6.78
C GLN A 175 -5.79 10.15 8.18
N ASP A 176 -4.94 9.73 9.13
CA ASP A 176 -5.31 9.51 10.53
C ASP A 176 -4.56 10.48 11.45
N LYS A 177 -5.23 10.91 12.52
CA LYS A 177 -4.66 11.84 13.52
C LYS A 177 -3.80 11.13 14.57
N ASP A 178 -3.85 9.80 14.68
CA ASP A 178 -3.06 9.05 15.66
C ASP A 178 -1.61 8.82 15.19
N ILE A 179 -0.84 9.93 15.14
CA ILE A 179 0.59 9.89 14.83
C ILE A 179 1.35 8.94 15.76
N LYS A 180 0.91 8.78 17.01
CA LYS A 180 1.60 7.91 17.98
C LYS A 180 1.45 6.44 17.59
N SER A 181 0.28 6.03 17.09
CA SER A 181 0.07 4.71 16.52
C SER A 181 0.96 4.51 15.30
N TYR A 182 0.99 5.47 14.40
CA TYR A 182 1.83 5.45 13.22
C TYR A 182 3.33 5.31 13.58
N GLN A 183 3.82 6.08 14.54
CA GLN A 183 5.20 5.90 15.04
C GLN A 183 5.47 4.50 15.59
N ARG A 184 4.50 3.88 16.28
CA ARG A 184 4.65 2.49 16.77
C ARG A 184 4.79 1.52 15.60
N THR A 185 4.01 1.72 14.55
CA THR A 185 4.11 0.94 13.30
C THR A 185 5.50 1.07 12.66
N LEU A 186 6.01 2.29 12.46
CA LEU A 186 7.33 2.49 11.87
C LEU A 186 8.46 1.90 12.74
N LYS A 187 8.36 2.02 14.07
CA LYS A 187 9.29 1.37 14.99
C LYS A 187 9.20 -0.17 14.93
N LYS A 188 8.00 -0.74 14.68
CA LYS A 188 7.83 -2.19 14.42
C LYS A 188 8.55 -2.58 13.13
N TYR A 189 8.39 -1.81 12.04
CA TYR A 189 9.08 -2.06 10.77
C TYR A 189 10.60 -2.08 10.91
N LEU A 190 11.19 -1.15 11.66
CA LEU A 190 12.65 -1.12 11.91
C LEU A 190 13.17 -2.40 12.57
N ARG A 191 12.34 -3.10 13.37
CA ARG A 191 12.69 -4.36 14.06
C ARG A 191 12.51 -5.59 13.16
N LEU A 192 11.79 -5.48 12.04
CA LEU A 192 11.65 -6.59 11.09
C LEU A 192 13.00 -6.95 10.47
N LYS A 193 13.18 -8.24 10.18
CA LYS A 193 14.39 -8.75 9.49
C LYS A 193 14.25 -8.58 7.98
N VAL A 194 13.93 -7.37 7.51
CA VAL A 194 13.82 -7.04 6.09
C VAL A 194 15.01 -6.22 5.62
N THR A 195 15.32 -6.33 4.34
CA THR A 195 16.40 -5.60 3.67
C THR A 195 15.87 -4.65 2.61
N THR A 196 14.69 -4.96 2.09
CA THR A 196 14.04 -4.20 1.04
C THR A 196 12.67 -3.74 1.50
N VAL A 197 12.30 -2.54 1.14
CA VAL A 197 11.05 -1.90 1.47
C VAL A 197 10.39 -1.40 0.18
N ILE A 198 9.13 -1.75 0.00
CA ILE A 198 8.30 -1.31 -1.12
C ILE A 198 7.19 -0.43 -0.54
N PRO A 199 7.20 0.89 -0.81
CA PRO A 199 6.08 1.77 -0.49
C PRO A 199 4.91 1.57 -1.48
N GLY A 200 3.73 2.07 -1.17
CA GLY A 200 2.61 2.10 -2.10
C GLY A 200 2.89 3.02 -3.29
N HIS A 201 3.61 4.10 -3.05
CA HIS A 201 4.02 5.09 -4.05
C HIS A 201 5.53 5.33 -4.00
N GLY A 202 6.15 5.54 -5.19
CA GLY A 202 7.58 5.87 -5.29
C GLY A 202 8.48 4.66 -5.48
N GLU A 203 9.77 4.83 -5.21
CA GLU A 203 10.83 3.89 -5.53
C GLU A 203 10.99 2.79 -4.47
N ILE A 204 11.55 1.64 -4.89
CA ILE A 204 12.03 0.61 -3.96
C ILE A 204 13.11 1.23 -3.07
N SER A 205 13.04 0.95 -1.77
CA SER A 205 13.94 1.52 -0.78
C SER A 205 14.43 0.47 0.21
N ASP A 206 15.05 0.94 1.28
CA ASP A 206 15.47 0.16 2.43
C ASP A 206 14.93 0.78 3.74
N LYS A 207 15.51 0.42 4.87
CA LYS A 207 15.12 0.97 6.17
C LYS A 207 15.42 2.47 6.35
N SER A 208 16.13 3.11 5.43
CA SER A 208 16.33 4.58 5.48
C SER A 208 15.01 5.31 5.34
N LEU A 209 14.16 4.90 4.38
CA LEU A 209 12.83 5.49 4.20
C LEU A 209 11.98 5.40 5.49
N ILE A 210 12.04 4.27 6.20
CA ILE A 210 11.33 4.11 7.49
C ILE A 210 11.84 5.12 8.52
N LYS A 211 13.17 5.35 8.57
CA LYS A 211 13.77 6.31 9.51
C LYS A 211 13.38 7.74 9.16
N ASP A 212 13.38 8.08 7.87
CA ASP A 212 13.06 9.43 7.40
C ASP A 212 11.59 9.76 7.70
N ASN A 213 10.67 8.84 7.43
CA ASN A 213 9.26 9.00 7.78
C ASN A 213 9.06 9.08 9.31
N LEU A 214 9.76 8.26 10.09
CA LEU A 214 9.70 8.31 11.56
C LEU A 214 10.24 9.66 12.11
N ASN A 215 11.31 10.20 11.52
CA ASN A 215 11.86 11.49 11.88
C ASN A 215 10.86 12.62 11.59
N TYR A 216 10.21 12.59 10.42
CA TYR A 216 9.16 13.54 10.09
C TYR A 216 8.00 13.52 11.08
N LEU A 217 7.47 12.33 11.41
CA LEU A 217 6.39 12.20 12.41
C LEU A 217 6.83 12.71 13.79
N SER A 218 8.11 12.51 14.15
CA SER A 218 8.66 12.99 15.40
C SER A 218 8.74 14.52 15.41
N SER A 219 9.16 15.14 14.29
CA SER A 219 9.19 16.58 14.11
C SER A 219 7.79 17.20 14.23
N LEU A 220 6.76 16.55 13.65
CA LEU A 220 5.37 17.00 13.80
C LEU A 220 4.91 16.99 15.26
N ILE A 221 5.22 15.93 16.01
CA ILE A 221 4.84 15.83 17.44
C ILE A 221 5.52 16.92 18.27
N ASN A 222 6.80 17.19 18.00
CA ASN A 222 7.61 18.13 18.74
C ASN A 222 7.44 19.58 18.28
N ASN A 223 6.61 19.86 17.28
CA ASN A 223 6.48 21.17 16.62
C ASN A 223 7.82 21.71 16.07
N GLN A 224 8.60 20.84 15.46
CA GLN A 224 9.95 21.12 14.91
C GLN A 224 10.01 20.78 13.41
N ALA A 225 8.90 20.95 12.68
CA ALA A 225 8.77 20.58 11.27
C ALA A 225 8.82 21.81 10.31
N GLU A 226 9.35 22.93 10.75
CA GLU A 226 9.38 24.22 10.02
C GLU A 226 10.21 24.13 8.72
N GLU A 227 11.23 23.27 8.68
CA GLU A 227 12.06 23.04 7.49
C GLU A 227 11.25 22.56 6.27
N TYR A 228 10.14 21.86 6.51
CA TYR A 228 9.28 21.34 5.44
C TYR A 228 8.42 22.43 4.78
N LEU A 229 8.26 23.60 5.43
CA LEU A 229 7.55 24.76 4.86
C LEU A 229 8.30 25.40 3.68
N ALA A 230 9.63 25.31 3.66
CA ALA A 230 10.47 25.83 2.60
C ALA A 230 10.84 24.78 1.54
N SER A 231 10.43 23.52 1.72
CA SER A 231 10.78 22.41 0.85
C SER A 231 9.79 22.22 -0.30
N LYS A 232 10.16 21.38 -1.28
CA LYS A 232 9.23 20.90 -2.33
C LYS A 232 8.04 20.11 -1.76
N TYR A 233 8.09 19.73 -0.51
CA TYR A 233 7.07 18.94 0.21
C TYR A 233 6.04 19.80 0.96
N LYS A 234 6.13 21.13 0.78
CA LYS A 234 5.28 22.08 1.46
C LYS A 234 3.80 21.75 1.35
N LYS A 235 3.32 21.28 0.19
CA LYS A 235 1.90 20.94 -0.02
C LYS A 235 1.46 19.84 0.95
N THR A 236 2.10 18.68 0.89
CA THR A 236 1.82 17.54 1.77
C THR A 236 1.98 17.89 3.24
N HIS A 237 3.03 18.65 3.59
CA HIS A 237 3.25 19.09 4.95
C HIS A 237 2.12 19.98 5.48
N LEU A 238 1.63 20.94 4.68
CA LEU A 238 0.51 21.80 5.06
C LEU A 238 -0.79 21.01 5.22
N GLU A 239 -1.04 20.03 4.37
CA GLU A 239 -2.20 19.14 4.48
C GLU A 239 -2.14 18.31 5.77
N ASN A 240 -0.98 17.76 6.10
CA ASN A 240 -0.74 17.07 7.35
C ASN A 240 -0.96 17.96 8.59
N LEU A 241 -0.47 19.22 8.55
CA LEU A 241 -0.71 20.17 9.63
C LEU A 241 -2.19 20.53 9.80
N ARG A 242 -2.93 20.70 8.69
CA ARG A 242 -4.40 20.94 8.74
C ARG A 242 -5.13 19.76 9.36
N LEU A 243 -4.81 18.54 8.93
CA LEU A 243 -5.40 17.32 9.52
C LEU A 243 -5.21 17.30 11.05
N LEU A 244 -4.03 17.70 11.52
CA LEU A 244 -3.66 17.67 12.93
C LEU A 244 -4.19 18.88 13.73
N GLY A 245 -4.84 19.85 13.09
CA GLY A 245 -5.27 21.10 13.72
C GLY A 245 -4.11 21.97 14.21
N LYS A 246 -3.00 21.97 13.45
CA LYS A 246 -1.78 22.75 13.73
C LYS A 246 -1.56 23.93 12.77
N LEU A 247 -2.54 24.16 11.91
CA LEU A 247 -2.67 25.32 11.00
C LEU A 247 -3.93 26.08 11.34
#